data_9277d818c1190fb3e386a8e52d8a723d
#
_entry.id   9277d818c1190fb3e386a8e52d8a723d
#
_cell.length_a   1.000
_cell.length_b   1.000
_cell.length_c   1.000
_cell.angle_alpha   90.00
_cell.angle_beta   90.00
_cell.angle_gamma   90.00
#
_symmetry.space_group_name_H-M   'P 1'
#
loop_
_entity.id
_entity.type
_entity.pdbx_description
1 polymer ?
#
loop_
_entity_poly.entity_id
_entity_poly.type
_entity_poly.pdbx_seq_one_letter_code
_entity_poly.pdbx_strand_id
1 'polypeptide(L)'
;TTTIQKILSNEKYAGDSLVQKTYTTQSLPCQKKINHGEQDQILIQNSHEAIIDRTIYDKAQQLLARKSSMIHKRTDQKTPLSCRIVCGNCGTLWRRKKCCGTIHWVCRKHDKNVHICPTTQIPETLIEESFLRLYFKLKRHGEGILTQLITDLRTARNESLLWSEGVVEMNKQITDIAGQERLLLLLKQQGAVSPDLFLSRSDQLAEQRRTAKSKKERLLRSEEDHTIQRTQDLLDHLRSGPDTLESFDEALFSELVEKIIVTDNVTLRFRLINGLELTETIERTKR
;
A
#
# COMPACT_ATOMS: atom_id res chain seq x y z
N THR A 1 1.49 -6.46 32.93
CA THR A 1 0.57 -7.50 32.37
C THR A 1 1.32 -8.69 31.76
N THR A 2 2.42 -8.48 31.08
CA THR A 2 3.22 -9.56 30.45
C THR A 2 3.87 -10.50 31.46
N THR A 3 4.33 -9.99 32.61
CA THR A 3 4.97 -10.80 33.64
C THR A 3 4.00 -11.78 34.34
N ILE A 4 2.79 -11.28 34.68
CA ILE A 4 1.73 -12.12 35.27
C ILE A 4 1.31 -13.23 34.30
N GLN A 5 1.15 -12.89 33.00
CA GLN A 5 0.79 -13.88 32.00
C GLN A 5 1.87 -14.95 31.83
N LYS A 6 3.15 -14.58 31.86
CA LYS A 6 4.28 -15.55 31.84
C LYS A 6 4.28 -16.47 33.07
N ILE A 7 3.98 -15.96 34.27
CA ILE A 7 3.85 -16.76 35.46
C ILE A 7 2.70 -17.75 35.32
N LEU A 8 1.52 -17.29 34.96
CA LEU A 8 0.32 -18.13 34.82
C LEU A 8 0.44 -19.20 33.73
N SER A 9 1.24 -18.98 32.69
CA SER A 9 1.43 -19.95 31.60
C SER A 9 2.66 -20.83 31.72
N ASN A 10 3.39 -20.74 32.84
CA ASN A 10 4.60 -21.55 33.03
C ASN A 10 4.25 -22.94 33.61
N GLU A 11 4.46 -23.98 32.82
CA GLU A 11 4.18 -25.39 33.16
C GLU A 11 4.94 -25.90 34.40
N LYS A 12 6.05 -25.27 34.74
CA LYS A 12 6.86 -25.67 35.91
C LYS A 12 6.10 -25.56 37.23
N TYR A 13 5.13 -24.64 37.32
CA TYR A 13 4.32 -24.56 38.56
C TYR A 13 3.39 -25.76 38.75
N ALA A 14 3.03 -26.47 37.68
CA ALA A 14 2.25 -27.70 37.73
C ALA A 14 3.10 -28.97 37.83
N GLY A 15 4.43 -28.85 38.00
CA GLY A 15 5.35 -29.96 38.08
C GLY A 15 5.85 -30.52 36.76
N ASP A 16 5.50 -29.88 35.62
CA ASP A 16 5.90 -30.32 34.28
C ASP A 16 7.14 -29.56 33.78
N SER A 17 7.84 -30.12 32.80
CA SER A 17 8.98 -29.49 32.16
C SER A 17 8.90 -29.62 30.66
N LEU A 18 8.85 -28.48 29.97
CA LEU A 18 8.88 -28.41 28.49
C LEU A 18 10.33 -28.20 28.04
N VAL A 19 10.85 -29.17 27.30
CA VAL A 19 12.21 -29.15 26.75
C VAL A 19 12.19 -28.64 25.33
N GLN A 20 13.33 -28.15 24.82
CA GLN A 20 13.48 -27.55 23.47
C GLN A 20 12.64 -26.30 23.23
N LYS A 21 12.44 -25.45 24.23
CA LYS A 21 11.81 -24.13 24.08
C LYS A 21 12.60 -23.17 23.17
N THR A 22 13.88 -23.45 22.99
CA THR A 22 14.76 -22.64 22.12
C THR A 22 15.67 -23.55 21.31
N TYR A 23 16.02 -23.13 20.11
CA TYR A 23 17.00 -23.81 19.27
C TYR A 23 18.01 -22.81 18.69
N THR A 24 19.15 -23.31 18.25
CA THR A 24 20.18 -22.52 17.57
C THR A 24 20.10 -22.78 16.07
N THR A 25 20.09 -21.71 15.26
CA THR A 25 20.07 -21.84 13.79
C THR A 25 21.35 -22.48 13.29
N GLN A 26 21.23 -23.34 12.27
CA GLN A 26 22.40 -23.97 11.64
C GLN A 26 23.11 -23.04 10.63
N SER A 27 22.47 -21.93 10.23
CA SER A 27 23.05 -20.92 9.35
C SER A 27 23.90 -19.91 10.12
N LEU A 28 25.05 -19.52 9.55
CA LEU A 28 25.89 -18.46 10.10
C LEU A 28 25.32 -17.06 9.81
N PRO A 29 25.31 -16.16 10.81
CA PRO A 29 25.72 -16.34 12.21
C PRO A 29 24.71 -17.15 13.02
N CYS A 30 25.19 -18.12 13.79
CA CYS A 30 24.36 -18.95 14.65
C CYS A 30 23.60 -18.10 15.67
N GLN A 31 22.28 -18.12 15.64
CA GLN A 31 21.41 -17.35 16.53
C GLN A 31 20.50 -18.27 17.34
N LYS A 32 20.37 -17.99 18.63
CA LYS A 32 19.42 -18.66 19.49
C LYS A 32 18.02 -18.10 19.29
N LYS A 33 17.08 -18.92 18.82
CA LYS A 33 15.67 -18.55 18.57
C LYS A 33 14.74 -19.30 19.50
N ILE A 34 13.57 -18.69 19.79
CA ILE A 34 12.49 -19.36 20.49
C ILE A 34 11.86 -20.36 19.53
N ASN A 35 11.63 -21.58 19.98
CA ASN A 35 10.96 -22.62 19.20
C ASN A 35 9.43 -22.41 19.26
N HIS A 36 8.82 -22.10 18.14
CA HIS A 36 7.37 -21.95 18.01
C HIS A 36 6.71 -23.13 17.30
N GLY A 37 7.42 -24.27 17.21
CA GLY A 37 6.99 -25.47 16.51
C GLY A 37 7.88 -25.85 15.32
N GLU A 38 9.00 -25.14 15.14
CA GLU A 38 9.98 -25.47 14.08
C GLU A 38 10.77 -26.74 14.41
N GLN A 39 10.91 -27.04 15.68
CA GLN A 39 11.49 -28.30 16.18
C GLN A 39 10.58 -28.93 17.22
N ASP A 40 10.60 -30.26 17.32
CA ASP A 40 9.77 -31.01 18.28
C ASP A 40 10.06 -30.58 19.69
N GLN A 41 9.02 -30.22 20.43
CA GLN A 41 9.07 -29.91 21.85
C GLN A 41 8.63 -31.14 22.65
N ILE A 42 9.35 -31.48 23.71
CA ILE A 42 9.04 -32.64 24.55
C ILE A 42 8.52 -32.14 25.90
N LEU A 43 7.26 -32.49 26.21
CA LEU A 43 6.67 -32.25 27.53
C LEU A 43 6.89 -33.44 28.44
N ILE A 44 7.67 -33.24 29.51
CA ILE A 44 7.90 -34.24 30.55
C ILE A 44 6.93 -33.91 31.69
N GLN A 45 5.95 -34.78 31.91
CA GLN A 45 4.97 -34.62 32.98
C GLN A 45 5.54 -35.10 34.31
N ASN A 46 5.18 -34.42 35.41
CA ASN A 46 5.60 -34.71 36.77
C ASN A 46 7.13 -34.85 36.92
N SER A 47 7.88 -33.98 36.27
CA SER A 47 9.35 -33.95 36.33
C SER A 47 9.89 -33.46 37.68
N HIS A 48 9.08 -32.80 38.50
CA HIS A 48 9.39 -32.27 39.81
C HIS A 48 8.10 -32.07 40.61
N GLU A 49 8.23 -31.82 41.91
CA GLU A 49 7.11 -31.58 42.81
C GLU A 49 6.35 -30.32 42.38
N ALA A 50 5.03 -30.42 42.22
CA ALA A 50 4.18 -29.31 41.80
C ALA A 50 4.01 -28.29 42.93
N ILE A 51 4.13 -27.01 42.60
CA ILE A 51 3.89 -25.89 43.52
C ILE A 51 2.37 -25.58 43.58
N ILE A 52 1.67 -25.80 42.47
CA ILE A 52 0.23 -25.51 42.31
C ILE A 52 -0.45 -26.80 41.83
N ASP A 53 -1.61 -27.10 42.39
CA ASP A 53 -2.44 -28.23 41.97
C ASP A 53 -2.77 -28.12 40.48
N ARG A 54 -2.68 -29.24 39.76
CA ARG A 54 -2.93 -29.35 38.33
C ARG A 54 -4.30 -28.85 37.94
N THR A 55 -5.32 -29.10 38.73
CA THR A 55 -6.71 -28.62 38.49
C THR A 55 -6.81 -27.10 38.50
N ILE A 56 -6.03 -26.42 39.35
CA ILE A 56 -5.98 -24.97 39.41
C ILE A 56 -5.22 -24.41 38.21
N TYR A 57 -4.11 -25.04 37.83
CA TYR A 57 -3.32 -24.67 36.66
C TYR A 57 -4.16 -24.77 35.37
N ASP A 58 -4.86 -25.90 35.17
CA ASP A 58 -5.68 -26.13 33.98
C ASP A 58 -6.84 -25.14 33.90
N LYS A 59 -7.50 -24.78 35.00
CA LYS A 59 -8.50 -23.72 35.05
C LYS A 59 -7.92 -22.36 34.65
N ALA A 60 -6.69 -22.04 35.11
CA ALA A 60 -6.01 -20.80 34.71
C ALA A 60 -5.71 -20.79 33.22
N GLN A 61 -5.25 -21.90 32.61
CA GLN A 61 -5.04 -22.01 31.17
C GLN A 61 -6.35 -21.82 30.37
N GLN A 62 -7.44 -22.45 30.80
CA GLN A 62 -8.75 -22.29 30.18
C GLN A 62 -9.23 -20.82 30.21
N LEU A 63 -9.05 -20.12 31.33
CA LEU A 63 -9.39 -18.72 31.46
C LEU A 63 -8.52 -17.83 30.56
N LEU A 64 -7.22 -18.12 30.46
CA LEU A 64 -6.31 -17.41 29.54
C LEU A 64 -6.70 -17.61 28.07
N ALA A 65 -7.03 -18.85 27.68
CA ALA A 65 -7.49 -19.18 26.33
C ALA A 65 -8.82 -18.49 26.00
N ARG A 66 -9.79 -18.48 26.92
CA ARG A 66 -11.04 -17.73 26.77
C ARG A 66 -10.80 -16.23 26.58
N LYS A 67 -9.91 -15.65 27.39
CA LYS A 67 -9.57 -14.23 27.31
C LYS A 67 -8.87 -13.88 25.98
N SER A 68 -7.99 -14.76 25.52
CA SER A 68 -7.34 -14.62 24.21
C SER A 68 -8.34 -14.67 23.06
N SER A 69 -9.26 -15.63 23.06
CA SER A 69 -10.31 -15.73 22.03
C SER A 69 -11.27 -14.55 22.02
N MET A 70 -11.57 -13.96 23.19
CA MET A 70 -12.39 -12.74 23.28
C MET A 70 -11.66 -11.51 22.76
N ILE A 71 -10.34 -11.42 22.92
CA ILE A 71 -9.53 -10.33 22.40
C ILE A 71 -9.49 -10.39 20.86
N HIS A 72 -9.33 -11.57 20.28
CA HIS A 72 -9.39 -11.75 18.82
C HIS A 72 -10.77 -11.42 18.22
N LYS A 73 -11.87 -11.75 18.91
CA LYS A 73 -13.24 -11.40 18.46
C LYS A 73 -13.54 -9.89 18.48
N ARG A 74 -12.76 -9.07 19.22
CA ARG A 74 -12.96 -7.61 19.28
C ARG A 74 -12.27 -6.83 18.15
N THR A 75 -11.42 -7.48 17.35
CA THR A 75 -10.61 -6.80 16.30
C THR A 75 -11.11 -7.00 14.88
N ASP A 76 -12.17 -7.77 14.64
CA ASP A 76 -12.52 -8.22 13.28
C ASP A 76 -13.60 -7.41 12.55
N GLN A 77 -14.08 -6.30 13.07
CA GLN A 77 -14.75 -5.33 12.23
C GLN A 77 -13.73 -4.35 11.65
N LYS A 78 -13.00 -4.81 10.64
CA LYS A 78 -12.23 -3.92 9.78
C LYS A 78 -13.22 -3.04 9.02
N THR A 79 -13.43 -1.84 9.50
CA THR A 79 -14.18 -0.81 8.75
C THR A 79 -13.29 -0.27 7.63
N PRO A 80 -13.84 0.23 6.53
CA PRO A 80 -13.09 0.82 5.42
C PRO A 80 -12.14 1.95 5.86
N LEU A 81 -12.51 2.66 6.93
CA LEU A 81 -11.71 3.73 7.54
C LEU A 81 -10.50 3.19 8.33
N SER A 82 -10.48 1.87 8.65
CA SER A 82 -9.39 1.26 9.43
C SER A 82 -8.06 1.33 8.68
N CYS A 83 -7.00 1.77 9.36
CA CYS A 83 -5.66 1.97 8.81
C CYS A 83 -5.53 3.05 7.70
N ARG A 84 -6.61 3.75 7.37
CA ARG A 84 -6.59 4.82 6.36
C ARG A 84 -6.55 6.23 6.94
N ILE A 85 -6.85 6.40 8.23
CA ILE A 85 -6.82 7.73 8.87
C ILE A 85 -5.47 7.95 9.53
N VAL A 86 -4.79 9.01 9.12
CA VAL A 86 -3.45 9.40 9.58
C VAL A 86 -3.49 10.78 10.22
N CYS A 87 -2.77 10.95 11.30
CA CYS A 87 -2.62 12.26 11.94
C CYS A 87 -1.63 13.13 11.18
N GLY A 88 -2.04 14.31 10.72
CA GLY A 88 -1.19 15.27 10.04
C GLY A 88 -0.08 15.85 10.92
N ASN A 89 -0.31 15.94 12.25
CA ASN A 89 0.66 16.49 13.20
C ASN A 89 1.76 15.51 13.59
N CYS A 90 1.42 14.21 13.78
CA CYS A 90 2.40 13.25 14.32
C CYS A 90 2.61 12.01 13.42
N GLY A 91 1.97 11.93 12.26
CA GLY A 91 2.09 10.83 11.30
C GLY A 91 1.53 9.49 11.76
N THR A 92 0.89 9.41 12.93
CA THR A 92 0.44 8.15 13.52
C THR A 92 -0.96 7.80 13.03
N LEU A 93 -1.20 6.50 12.79
CA LEU A 93 -2.54 5.99 12.46
C LEU A 93 -3.53 6.23 13.60
N TRP A 94 -4.75 6.54 13.22
CA TRP A 94 -5.87 6.66 14.14
C TRP A 94 -6.46 5.29 14.45
N ARG A 95 -7.17 5.21 15.58
CA ARG A 95 -7.90 4.01 16.00
C ARG A 95 -9.36 4.31 16.28
N ARG A 96 -10.20 3.36 16.00
CA ARG A 96 -11.63 3.40 16.30
C ARG A 96 -11.86 3.19 17.80
N LYS A 97 -12.68 4.00 18.42
CA LYS A 97 -13.01 3.94 19.84
C LYS A 97 -14.50 4.17 20.02
N LYS A 98 -15.18 3.28 20.76
CA LYS A 98 -16.57 3.48 21.15
C LYS A 98 -16.61 4.16 22.52
N CYS A 99 -17.27 5.31 22.60
CA CYS A 99 -17.44 6.09 23.83
C CYS A 99 -18.88 6.56 23.93
N CYS A 100 -19.54 6.27 25.08
CA CYS A 100 -20.92 6.72 25.36
C CYS A 100 -21.92 6.42 24.24
N GLY A 101 -21.83 5.24 23.64
CA GLY A 101 -22.73 4.80 22.57
C GLY A 101 -22.35 5.26 21.16
N THR A 102 -21.48 6.28 21.03
CA THR A 102 -21.01 6.82 19.76
C THR A 102 -19.60 6.30 19.41
N ILE A 103 -19.34 6.25 18.10
CA ILE A 103 -18.06 5.78 17.57
C ILE A 103 -17.22 7.01 17.22
N HIS A 104 -15.98 7.03 17.70
CA HIS A 104 -15.02 8.09 17.46
C HIS A 104 -13.72 7.52 16.92
N TRP A 105 -13.03 8.31 16.14
CA TRP A 105 -11.65 8.08 15.73
C TRP A 105 -10.72 8.96 16.54
N VAL A 106 -9.60 8.41 17.00
CA VAL A 106 -8.63 9.11 17.84
C VAL A 106 -7.20 8.75 17.43
N CYS A 107 -6.32 9.74 17.43
CA CYS A 107 -4.89 9.52 17.18
C CYS A 107 -4.30 8.62 18.29
N ARG A 108 -3.58 7.57 17.93
CA ARG A 108 -2.98 6.62 18.89
C ARG A 108 -2.01 7.28 19.86
N LYS A 109 -1.29 8.35 19.46
CA LYS A 109 -0.41 9.10 20.34
C LYS A 109 -1.19 10.01 21.29
N HIS A 110 -2.20 10.70 20.77
CA HIS A 110 -3.09 11.53 21.61
C HIS A 110 -3.80 10.70 22.68
N ASP A 111 -4.30 9.52 22.32
CA ASP A 111 -5.02 8.64 23.26
C ASP A 111 -4.12 8.03 24.36
N LYS A 112 -2.80 8.00 24.14
CA LYS A 112 -1.82 7.63 25.18
C LYS A 112 -1.45 8.83 26.07
N ASN A 113 -1.24 9.99 25.48
CA ASN A 113 -0.90 11.22 26.18
C ASN A 113 -1.29 12.44 25.33
N VAL A 114 -2.20 13.24 25.85
CA VAL A 114 -2.75 14.46 25.20
C VAL A 114 -1.65 15.48 24.88
N HIS A 115 -0.59 15.57 25.67
CA HIS A 115 0.51 16.50 25.44
C HIS A 115 1.41 16.14 24.26
N ILE A 116 1.40 14.87 23.80
CA ILE A 116 2.23 14.44 22.68
C ILE A 116 1.61 14.84 21.33
N CYS A 117 0.27 14.92 21.25
CA CYS A 117 -0.42 15.27 20.02
C CYS A 117 -1.68 16.08 20.33
N PRO A 118 -1.82 17.30 19.80
CA PRO A 118 -2.94 18.19 20.12
C PRO A 118 -4.25 17.81 19.41
N THR A 119 -4.22 16.86 18.48
CA THR A 119 -5.39 16.46 17.68
C THR A 119 -6.44 15.75 18.52
N THR A 120 -7.64 16.30 18.61
CA THR A 120 -8.78 15.72 19.35
C THR A 120 -9.47 14.62 18.55
N GLN A 121 -10.25 13.76 19.24
CA GLN A 121 -11.06 12.73 18.62
C GLN A 121 -12.14 13.31 17.70
N ILE A 122 -12.48 12.58 16.63
CA ILE A 122 -13.51 12.97 15.65
C ILE A 122 -14.59 11.86 15.62
N PRO A 123 -15.88 12.22 15.71
CA PRO A 123 -16.98 11.27 15.48
C PRO A 123 -16.90 10.65 14.08
N GLU A 124 -17.20 9.34 13.97
CA GLU A 124 -17.18 8.62 12.67
C GLU A 124 -18.16 9.26 11.69
N THR A 125 -19.34 9.66 12.16
CA THR A 125 -20.37 10.32 11.34
C THR A 125 -19.87 11.58 10.63
N LEU A 126 -19.06 12.42 11.29
CA LEU A 126 -18.50 13.63 10.65
C LEU A 126 -17.49 13.31 9.55
N ILE A 127 -16.78 12.20 9.66
CA ILE A 127 -15.88 11.74 8.60
C ILE A 127 -16.69 11.24 7.41
N GLU A 128 -17.74 10.46 7.67
CA GLU A 128 -18.66 9.95 6.66
C GLU A 128 -19.37 11.09 5.91
N GLU A 129 -19.93 12.06 6.63
CA GLU A 129 -20.54 13.26 6.06
C GLU A 129 -19.55 14.09 5.21
N SER A 130 -18.30 14.19 5.66
CA SER A 130 -17.25 14.88 4.89
C SER A 130 -16.94 14.15 3.59
N PHE A 131 -16.95 12.82 3.61
CA PHE A 131 -16.80 12.03 2.39
C PHE A 131 -17.99 12.22 1.44
N LEU A 132 -19.21 12.25 1.96
CA LEU A 132 -20.40 12.51 1.12
C LEU A 132 -20.29 13.88 0.42
N ARG A 133 -19.90 14.93 1.14
CA ARG A 133 -19.69 16.27 0.54
C ARG A 133 -18.59 16.25 -0.52
N LEU A 134 -17.48 15.55 -0.25
CA LEU A 134 -16.40 15.37 -1.21
C LEU A 134 -16.89 14.66 -2.47
N TYR A 135 -17.61 13.56 -2.30
CA TYR A 135 -18.16 12.78 -3.42
C TYR A 135 -19.08 13.63 -4.30
N PHE A 136 -19.98 14.42 -3.71
CA PHE A 136 -20.85 15.34 -4.44
C PHE A 136 -20.06 16.36 -5.26
N LYS A 137 -19.02 16.95 -4.68
CA LYS A 137 -18.17 17.90 -5.40
C LYS A 137 -17.45 17.23 -6.58
N LEU A 138 -16.90 16.01 -6.34
CA LEU A 138 -16.23 15.24 -7.38
C LEU A 138 -17.20 14.81 -8.48
N LYS A 139 -18.38 14.34 -8.14
CA LYS A 139 -19.41 13.94 -9.13
C LYS A 139 -19.86 15.12 -10.00
N ARG A 140 -20.05 16.29 -9.39
CA ARG A 140 -20.55 17.48 -10.09
C ARG A 140 -19.51 18.19 -10.93
N HIS A 141 -18.26 18.24 -10.47
CA HIS A 141 -17.21 19.07 -11.07
C HIS A 141 -15.94 18.29 -11.45
N GLY A 142 -15.81 17.05 -10.98
CA GLY A 142 -14.57 16.28 -11.12
C GLY A 142 -14.32 15.76 -12.53
N GLU A 143 -15.37 15.43 -13.29
CA GLU A 143 -15.20 14.80 -14.60
C GLU A 143 -14.39 15.69 -15.56
N GLY A 144 -14.75 16.95 -15.69
CA GLY A 144 -14.03 17.89 -16.56
C GLY A 144 -12.57 18.09 -16.10
N ILE A 145 -12.37 18.27 -14.79
CA ILE A 145 -11.05 18.50 -14.21
C ILE A 145 -10.14 17.27 -14.38
N LEU A 146 -10.65 16.07 -14.11
CA LEU A 146 -9.89 14.82 -14.24
C LEU A 146 -9.58 14.50 -15.70
N THR A 147 -10.51 14.76 -16.63
CA THR A 147 -10.29 14.57 -18.06
C THR A 147 -9.19 15.52 -18.56
N GLN A 148 -9.23 16.80 -18.15
CA GLN A 148 -8.17 17.74 -18.47
C GLN A 148 -6.83 17.31 -17.88
N LEU A 149 -6.80 16.90 -16.61
CA LEU A 149 -5.60 16.40 -15.94
C LEU A 149 -4.99 15.21 -16.69
N ILE A 150 -5.80 14.24 -17.13
CA ILE A 150 -5.32 13.10 -17.92
C ILE A 150 -4.68 13.58 -19.23
N THR A 151 -5.29 14.54 -19.89
CA THR A 151 -4.78 15.12 -21.15
C THR A 151 -3.45 15.82 -20.92
N ASP A 152 -3.34 16.63 -19.87
CA ASP A 152 -2.13 17.38 -19.52
C ASP A 152 -1.00 16.42 -19.11
N LEU A 153 -1.30 15.40 -18.31
CA LEU A 153 -0.33 14.36 -17.92
C LEU A 153 0.18 13.57 -19.13
N ARG A 154 -0.69 13.22 -20.07
CA ARG A 154 -0.30 12.55 -21.34
C ARG A 154 0.60 13.44 -22.19
N THR A 155 0.27 14.73 -22.29
CA THR A 155 1.08 15.70 -23.04
C THR A 155 2.47 15.87 -22.41
N ALA A 156 2.51 16.14 -21.10
CA ALA A 156 3.75 16.28 -20.37
C ALA A 156 4.63 15.00 -20.43
N ARG A 157 4.00 13.83 -20.35
CA ARG A 157 4.68 12.54 -20.53
C ARG A 157 5.29 12.42 -21.92
N ASN A 158 4.53 12.70 -22.97
CA ASN A 158 5.01 12.60 -24.35
C ASN A 158 6.20 13.53 -24.58
N GLU A 159 6.15 14.74 -24.05
CA GLU A 159 7.26 15.70 -24.12
C GLU A 159 8.48 15.18 -23.33
N SER A 160 8.31 14.73 -22.12
CA SER A 160 9.40 14.16 -21.29
C SER A 160 10.04 12.94 -21.94
N LEU A 161 9.24 12.03 -22.51
CA LEU A 161 9.72 10.83 -23.19
C LEU A 161 10.53 11.13 -24.44
N LEU A 162 10.15 12.15 -25.22
CA LEU A 162 10.89 12.56 -26.41
C LEU A 162 12.31 13.02 -26.08
N TRP A 163 12.53 13.58 -24.89
CA TRP A 163 13.80 14.08 -24.39
C TRP A 163 14.53 13.13 -23.45
N SER A 164 13.96 11.94 -23.15
CA SER A 164 14.64 10.96 -22.31
C SER A 164 15.93 10.48 -22.99
N GLU A 165 17.01 10.37 -22.22
CA GLU A 165 18.35 9.98 -22.71
C GLU A 165 18.29 8.66 -23.49
N GLY A 166 17.51 7.68 -23.01
CA GLY A 166 17.34 6.39 -23.67
C GLY A 166 16.68 6.50 -25.04
N VAL A 167 15.63 7.34 -25.19
CA VAL A 167 14.94 7.55 -26.48
C VAL A 167 15.79 8.35 -27.45
N VAL A 168 16.51 9.36 -26.95
CA VAL A 168 17.45 10.15 -27.76
C VAL A 168 18.56 9.25 -28.31
N GLU A 169 19.16 8.38 -27.49
CA GLU A 169 20.18 7.43 -27.92
C GLU A 169 19.64 6.43 -28.97
N MET A 170 18.44 5.88 -28.76
CA MET A 170 17.82 4.98 -29.75
C MET A 170 17.50 5.71 -31.06
N ASN A 171 17.07 6.96 -31.02
CA ASN A 171 16.87 7.77 -32.24
C ASN A 171 18.18 7.97 -32.98
N LYS A 172 19.28 8.28 -32.28
CA LYS A 172 20.61 8.41 -32.86
C LYS A 172 21.05 7.12 -33.55
N GLN A 173 20.93 5.97 -32.88
CA GLN A 173 21.25 4.66 -33.46
C GLN A 173 20.42 4.36 -34.72
N ILE A 174 19.13 4.63 -34.72
CA ILE A 174 18.26 4.44 -35.89
C ILE A 174 18.71 5.34 -37.05
N THR A 175 19.11 6.59 -36.78
CA THR A 175 19.59 7.53 -37.78
C THR A 175 20.94 7.08 -38.37
N ASP A 176 21.84 6.61 -37.51
CA ASP A 176 23.18 6.11 -37.93
C ASP A 176 23.03 4.84 -38.82
N ILE A 177 22.15 3.92 -38.46
CA ILE A 177 21.85 2.72 -39.27
C ILE A 177 21.24 3.14 -40.61
N ALA A 178 20.31 4.08 -40.67
CA ALA A 178 19.76 4.61 -41.91
C ALA A 178 20.83 5.27 -42.79
N GLY A 179 21.79 5.96 -42.22
CA GLY A 179 22.97 6.50 -42.91
C GLY A 179 23.81 5.40 -43.54
N GLN A 180 24.06 4.31 -42.81
CA GLN A 180 24.82 3.14 -43.30
C GLN A 180 24.04 2.41 -44.42
N GLU A 181 22.72 2.23 -44.32
CA GLU A 181 21.88 1.66 -45.38
C GLU A 181 21.99 2.49 -46.66
N ARG A 182 21.95 3.84 -46.57
CA ARG A 182 22.08 4.74 -47.70
C ARG A 182 23.45 4.69 -48.35
N LEU A 183 24.52 4.64 -47.52
CA LEU A 183 25.88 4.50 -48.00
C LEU A 183 26.08 3.16 -48.75
N LEU A 184 25.59 2.06 -48.20
CA LEU A 184 25.66 0.73 -48.78
C LEU A 184 24.96 0.70 -50.15
N LEU A 185 23.81 1.39 -50.28
CA LEU A 185 23.07 1.51 -51.57
C LEU A 185 23.90 2.27 -52.60
N LEU A 186 24.55 3.39 -52.24
CA LEU A 186 25.42 4.13 -53.10
C LEU A 186 26.62 3.33 -53.60
N LEU A 187 27.27 2.59 -52.72
CA LEU A 187 28.39 1.69 -53.04
C LEU A 187 27.98 0.58 -54.01
N LYS A 188 26.78 0.04 -53.89
CA LYS A 188 26.19 -0.94 -54.83
C LYS A 188 26.01 -0.32 -56.19
N GLN A 189 25.46 0.91 -56.27
CA GLN A 189 25.26 1.63 -57.53
C GLN A 189 26.59 1.93 -58.27
N GLN A 190 27.66 2.13 -57.51
CA GLN A 190 29.02 2.38 -58.07
C GLN A 190 29.73 1.06 -58.42
N GLY A 191 29.11 -0.10 -58.20
CA GLY A 191 29.75 -1.40 -58.44
C GLY A 191 30.89 -1.78 -57.49
N ALA A 192 31.01 -1.03 -56.39
CA ALA A 192 32.11 -1.21 -55.38
C ALA A 192 31.88 -2.38 -54.42
N VAL A 193 30.66 -2.98 -54.41
CA VAL A 193 30.27 -4.06 -53.50
C VAL A 193 29.68 -5.21 -54.29
N SER A 194 30.09 -6.47 -53.98
CA SER A 194 29.52 -7.66 -54.59
C SER A 194 28.06 -7.86 -54.17
N PRO A 195 27.21 -8.49 -55.03
CA PRO A 195 25.79 -8.72 -54.72
C PRO A 195 25.56 -9.48 -53.40
N ASP A 196 26.36 -10.52 -53.12
CA ASP A 196 26.27 -11.33 -51.91
C ASP A 196 26.59 -10.56 -50.64
N LEU A 197 27.67 -9.74 -50.67
CA LEU A 197 28.03 -8.88 -49.56
C LEU A 197 27.00 -7.79 -49.31
N PHE A 198 26.41 -7.24 -50.39
CA PHE A 198 25.29 -6.29 -50.27
C PHE A 198 24.10 -6.89 -49.56
N LEU A 199 23.65 -8.08 -49.96
CA LEU A 199 22.49 -8.76 -49.36
C LEU A 199 22.76 -9.06 -47.88
N SER A 200 23.87 -9.68 -47.55
CA SER A 200 24.24 -10.01 -46.18
C SER A 200 24.30 -8.78 -45.27
N ARG A 201 24.89 -7.68 -45.77
CA ARG A 201 25.03 -6.44 -44.97
C ARG A 201 23.71 -5.68 -44.86
N SER A 202 22.86 -5.71 -45.90
CA SER A 202 21.54 -5.13 -45.90
C SER A 202 20.63 -5.83 -44.86
N ASP A 203 20.66 -7.16 -44.80
CA ASP A 203 19.90 -7.93 -43.82
C ASP A 203 20.35 -7.67 -42.38
N GLN A 204 21.69 -7.56 -42.14
CA GLN A 204 22.20 -7.17 -40.84
C GLN A 204 21.73 -5.80 -40.38
N LEU A 205 21.78 -4.79 -41.28
CA LEU A 205 21.33 -3.43 -40.96
C LEU A 205 19.82 -3.38 -40.72
N ALA A 206 19.05 -4.12 -41.51
CA ALA A 206 17.59 -4.22 -41.33
C ALA A 206 17.23 -4.81 -39.95
N GLU A 207 17.93 -5.88 -39.53
CA GLU A 207 17.73 -6.50 -38.21
C GLU A 207 18.17 -5.56 -37.08
N GLN A 208 19.31 -4.86 -37.20
CA GLN A 208 19.72 -3.88 -36.23
C GLN A 208 18.72 -2.73 -36.11
N ARG A 209 18.16 -2.25 -37.20
CA ARG A 209 17.12 -1.23 -37.20
C ARG A 209 15.84 -1.72 -36.52
N ARG A 210 15.45 -2.98 -36.78
CA ARG A 210 14.26 -3.59 -36.14
C ARG A 210 14.45 -3.70 -34.64
N THR A 211 15.62 -4.16 -34.19
CA THR A 211 15.95 -4.30 -32.77
C THR A 211 16.00 -2.94 -32.05
N ALA A 212 16.59 -1.91 -32.68
CA ALA A 212 16.63 -0.55 -32.15
C ALA A 212 15.21 0.06 -32.01
N LYS A 213 14.36 -0.12 -33.02
CA LYS A 213 12.95 0.30 -32.99
C LYS A 213 12.17 -0.42 -31.87
N SER A 214 12.32 -1.74 -31.74
CA SER A 214 11.66 -2.50 -30.69
C SER A 214 12.11 -2.07 -29.29
N LYS A 215 13.41 -1.80 -29.10
CA LYS A 215 13.93 -1.27 -27.82
C LYS A 215 13.34 0.10 -27.50
N LYS A 216 13.27 1.00 -28.50
CA LYS A 216 12.61 2.31 -28.36
C LYS A 216 11.16 2.17 -27.94
N GLU A 217 10.39 1.30 -28.61
CA GLU A 217 8.98 1.05 -28.25
C GLU A 217 8.83 0.49 -26.84
N ARG A 218 9.74 -0.40 -26.42
CA ARG A 218 9.74 -0.92 -25.04
C ARG A 218 10.02 0.18 -24.03
N LEU A 219 10.97 1.08 -24.28
CA LEU A 219 11.25 2.23 -23.42
C LEU A 219 10.02 3.13 -23.30
N LEU A 220 9.35 3.41 -24.43
CA LEU A 220 8.12 4.21 -24.45
C LEU A 220 6.94 3.56 -23.70
N ARG A 221 6.87 2.22 -23.67
CA ARG A 221 5.81 1.48 -22.95
C ARG A 221 6.15 1.23 -21.46
N SER A 222 7.44 1.08 -21.13
CA SER A 222 7.86 0.70 -19.75
C SER A 222 7.62 1.78 -18.70
N GLU A 223 7.45 3.03 -19.13
CA GLU A 223 7.06 4.15 -18.28
C GLU A 223 5.54 4.39 -18.36
N GLU A 224 4.72 3.32 -18.28
CA GLU A 224 3.29 3.51 -18.00
C GLU A 224 3.17 4.25 -16.67
N ASP A 225 2.80 5.51 -16.74
CA ASP A 225 2.65 6.35 -15.58
C ASP A 225 1.41 5.86 -14.80
N HIS A 226 1.68 5.16 -13.71
CA HIS A 226 0.64 4.66 -12.80
C HIS A 226 -0.35 5.77 -12.38
N THR A 227 0.07 7.03 -12.44
CA THR A 227 -0.76 8.19 -12.12
C THR A 227 -1.85 8.40 -13.17
N ILE A 228 -1.52 8.25 -14.46
CA ILE A 228 -2.50 8.38 -15.56
C ILE A 228 -3.53 7.26 -15.45
N GLN A 229 -3.08 6.02 -15.25
CA GLN A 229 -3.98 4.88 -15.09
C GLN A 229 -4.90 5.04 -13.87
N ARG A 230 -4.34 5.38 -12.71
CA ARG A 230 -5.12 5.63 -11.49
C ARG A 230 -6.10 6.79 -11.62
N THR A 231 -5.75 7.83 -12.42
CA THR A 231 -6.67 8.94 -12.69
C THR A 231 -7.79 8.51 -13.62
N GLN A 232 -7.51 7.63 -14.57
CA GLN A 232 -8.53 7.02 -15.42
C GLN A 232 -9.47 6.14 -14.60
N ASP A 233 -8.91 5.26 -13.73
CA ASP A 233 -9.70 4.40 -12.83
C ASP A 233 -10.61 5.24 -11.92
N LEU A 234 -10.07 6.34 -11.35
CA LEU A 234 -10.86 7.27 -10.54
C LEU A 234 -12.03 7.87 -11.32
N LEU A 235 -11.79 8.27 -12.56
CA LEU A 235 -12.82 8.84 -13.45
C LEU A 235 -13.91 7.80 -13.77
N ASP A 236 -13.51 6.55 -14.04
CA ASP A 236 -14.42 5.47 -14.37
C ASP A 236 -15.27 5.06 -13.15
N HIS A 237 -14.70 5.03 -11.94
CA HIS A 237 -15.45 4.84 -10.70
C HIS A 237 -16.44 5.98 -10.42
N LEU A 238 -16.05 7.23 -10.70
CA LEU A 238 -16.97 8.36 -10.56
C LEU A 238 -18.11 8.29 -11.59
N ARG A 239 -17.86 7.87 -12.83
CA ARG A 239 -18.89 7.73 -13.85
C ARG A 239 -19.89 6.63 -13.55
N SER A 240 -19.39 5.47 -13.12
CA SER A 240 -20.22 4.29 -12.77
C SER A 240 -20.96 4.44 -11.44
N GLY A 241 -20.48 5.30 -10.56
CA GLY A 241 -21.08 5.53 -9.25
C GLY A 241 -22.43 6.28 -9.33
N PRO A 242 -23.26 6.20 -8.29
CA PRO A 242 -24.55 6.87 -8.24
C PRO A 242 -24.40 8.40 -8.27
N ASP A 243 -25.41 9.09 -8.80
CA ASP A 243 -25.40 10.56 -8.85
C ASP A 243 -25.55 11.20 -7.48
N THR A 244 -26.25 10.50 -6.56
CA THR A 244 -26.48 10.94 -5.19
C THR A 244 -26.24 9.78 -4.22
N LEU A 245 -25.58 10.07 -3.08
CA LEU A 245 -25.39 9.15 -1.98
C LEU A 245 -26.17 9.66 -0.76
N GLU A 246 -27.12 8.87 -0.28
CA GLU A 246 -27.89 9.18 0.94
C GLU A 246 -27.15 8.76 2.21
N SER A 247 -26.26 7.78 2.11
CA SER A 247 -25.49 7.24 3.21
C SER A 247 -24.07 6.90 2.77
N PHE A 248 -23.17 6.71 3.73
CA PHE A 248 -21.79 6.31 3.49
C PHE A 248 -21.72 4.93 2.84
N ASP A 249 -21.12 4.86 1.66
CA ASP A 249 -20.85 3.62 0.92
C ASP A 249 -19.40 3.20 1.12
N GLU A 250 -19.21 2.06 1.77
CA GLU A 250 -17.89 1.50 2.11
C GLU A 250 -17.09 1.07 0.88
N ALA A 251 -17.77 0.50 -0.14
CA ALA A 251 -17.13 0.04 -1.36
C ALA A 251 -16.60 1.23 -2.16
N LEU A 252 -17.47 2.20 -2.40
CA LEU A 252 -17.14 3.42 -3.15
C LEU A 252 -16.03 4.24 -2.45
N PHE A 253 -16.10 4.36 -1.12
CA PHE A 253 -15.02 4.98 -0.35
C PHE A 253 -13.69 4.28 -0.57
N SER A 254 -13.69 2.95 -0.57
CA SER A 254 -12.46 2.15 -0.74
C SER A 254 -11.86 2.26 -2.14
N GLU A 255 -12.68 2.48 -3.15
CA GLU A 255 -12.28 2.67 -4.55
C GLU A 255 -11.76 4.07 -4.85
N LEU A 256 -12.26 5.11 -4.16
CA LEU A 256 -11.91 6.50 -4.43
C LEU A 256 -10.79 7.04 -3.53
N VAL A 257 -10.73 6.61 -2.25
CA VAL A 257 -9.87 7.21 -1.21
C VAL A 257 -8.76 6.26 -0.78
N GLU A 258 -7.51 6.69 -0.93
CA GLU A 258 -6.34 5.98 -0.42
C GLU A 258 -6.20 6.16 1.09
N LYS A 259 -6.24 7.42 1.56
CA LYS A 259 -6.12 7.77 2.98
C LYS A 259 -6.73 9.13 3.32
N ILE A 260 -7.02 9.32 4.59
CA ILE A 260 -7.49 10.58 5.17
C ILE A 260 -6.39 11.12 6.08
N ILE A 261 -5.97 12.37 5.89
CA ILE A 261 -4.99 13.06 6.71
C ILE A 261 -5.74 14.11 7.54
N VAL A 262 -5.70 13.96 8.86
CA VAL A 262 -6.30 14.92 9.78
C VAL A 262 -5.28 15.99 10.08
N THR A 263 -5.39 17.14 9.42
CA THR A 263 -4.41 18.24 9.53
C THR A 263 -4.58 18.98 10.86
N ASP A 264 -5.81 19.28 11.21
CA ASP A 264 -6.20 19.92 12.47
C ASP A 264 -7.55 19.36 12.96
N ASN A 265 -8.11 19.98 13.98
CA ASN A 265 -9.36 19.51 14.58
C ASN A 265 -10.62 19.76 13.73
N VAL A 266 -10.49 20.45 12.60
CA VAL A 266 -11.60 20.92 11.75
C VAL A 266 -11.41 20.49 10.30
N THR A 267 -10.18 20.18 9.88
CA THR A 267 -9.82 19.98 8.48
C THR A 267 -9.41 18.53 8.21
N LEU A 268 -10.12 17.88 7.30
CA LEU A 268 -9.79 16.57 6.76
C LEU A 268 -9.25 16.72 5.34
N ARG A 269 -8.09 16.14 5.07
CA ARG A 269 -7.52 16.05 3.73
C ARG A 269 -7.66 14.62 3.23
N PHE A 270 -8.44 14.45 2.19
CA PHE A 270 -8.64 13.17 1.52
C PHE A 270 -7.63 13.02 0.40
N ARG A 271 -6.80 12.00 0.48
CA ARG A 271 -5.93 11.62 -0.63
C ARG A 271 -6.62 10.55 -1.45
N LEU A 272 -6.87 10.86 -2.72
CA LEU A 272 -7.50 9.97 -3.67
C LEU A 272 -6.50 8.93 -4.20
N ILE A 273 -7.01 7.88 -4.85
CA ILE A 273 -6.19 6.77 -5.39
C ILE A 273 -5.14 7.24 -6.41
N ASN A 274 -5.40 8.34 -7.13
CA ASN A 274 -4.46 8.95 -8.08
C ASN A 274 -3.44 9.89 -7.43
N GLY A 275 -3.48 10.06 -6.10
CA GLY A 275 -2.58 10.92 -5.34
C GLY A 275 -3.05 12.37 -5.15
N LEU A 276 -4.15 12.80 -5.78
CA LEU A 276 -4.73 14.12 -5.54
C LEU A 276 -5.20 14.24 -4.09
N GLU A 277 -4.97 15.42 -3.49
CA GLU A 277 -5.40 15.72 -2.13
C GLU A 277 -6.47 16.81 -2.14
N LEU A 278 -7.64 16.48 -1.61
CA LEU A 278 -8.77 17.40 -1.49
C LEU A 278 -9.11 17.62 -0.02
N THR A 279 -9.47 18.85 0.32
CA THR A 279 -9.68 19.27 1.70
C THR A 279 -11.16 19.52 1.96
N GLU A 280 -11.67 18.94 3.07
CA GLU A 280 -13.02 19.17 3.59
C GLU A 280 -12.95 19.65 5.02
N THR A 281 -13.85 20.57 5.37
CA THR A 281 -13.99 21.10 6.74
C THR A 281 -15.07 20.37 7.51
N ILE A 282 -14.84 20.12 8.80
CA ILE A 282 -15.80 19.50 9.70
C ILE A 282 -16.40 20.62 10.56
N GLU A 283 -17.72 20.75 10.53
CA GLU A 283 -18.43 21.61 11.48
C GLU A 283 -18.63 20.86 12.80
N ARG A 284 -17.90 21.27 13.83
CA ARG A 284 -18.13 20.74 15.18
C ARG A 284 -19.13 21.64 15.88
N THR A 285 -20.33 21.13 16.12
CA THR A 285 -21.24 21.74 17.07
C THR A 285 -20.58 21.79 18.43
N LYS A 286 -20.21 22.98 18.88
CA LYS A 286 -19.78 23.21 20.27
C LYS A 286 -20.97 22.83 21.16
N ARG A 287 -20.82 21.77 21.93
CA ARG A 287 -21.68 21.52 23.10
C ARG A 287 -21.14 22.31 24.27
#